data_734fc4617784c954861a3eb07a29754c
#
_entry.id   734fc4617784c954861a3eb07a29754c
#
_cell.length_a   1.000
_cell.length_b   1.000
_cell.length_c   1.000
_cell.angle_alpha   90.00
_cell.angle_beta   90.00
_cell.angle_gamma   90.00
#
_symmetry.space_group_name_H-M   'P 1'
#
loop_
_entity.id
_entity.type
_entity.pdbx_description
1 polymer ?
#
loop_
_entity_poly.entity_id
_entity_poly.type
_entity_poly.pdbx_seq_one_letter_code
_entity_poly.pdbx_strand_id
1 'polypeptide(L)' 'MKKYRCIKALVLDTVDGDGFETGEYEMISVGSIWRLNNRLNYMGGENHLEDEDLFWIELSDKDLKEHFEKV' A
#
# COMPACT_ATOMS: atom_id res chain seq x y z
N MET A 1 5.80 3.54 14.40
CA MET A 1 5.54 3.50 12.97
C MET A 1 4.57 4.59 12.56
N LYS A 2 4.79 5.20 11.43
CA LYS A 2 3.87 6.21 10.90
C LYS A 2 2.63 5.51 10.37
N LYS A 3 1.47 6.11 10.63
CA LYS A 3 0.19 5.62 10.13
C LYS A 3 -0.34 6.57 9.07
N TYR A 4 -1.04 6.01 8.10
CA TYR A 4 -1.67 6.75 7.02
C TYR A 4 -3.11 6.28 6.87
N ARG A 5 -3.98 7.22 6.48
CA ARG A 5 -5.36 6.92 6.15
C ARG A 5 -5.57 7.15 4.67
N CYS A 6 -6.23 6.23 3.99
CA CYS A 6 -6.59 6.39 2.59
C CYS A 6 -7.67 7.48 2.46
N ILE A 7 -7.38 8.50 1.67
CA ILE A 7 -8.30 9.64 1.43
C ILE A 7 -8.87 9.64 0.02
N LYS A 8 -8.26 8.89 -0.88
CA LYS A 8 -8.72 8.74 -2.25
C LYS A 8 -8.49 7.29 -2.66
N ALA A 9 -9.56 6.61 -3.03
CA ALA A 9 -9.47 5.20 -3.41
C ALA A 9 -8.50 4.99 -4.56
N LEU A 10 -7.78 3.88 -4.52
CA LEU A 10 -6.92 3.49 -5.63
C LEU A 10 -7.03 1.99 -5.86
N VAL A 11 -6.69 1.59 -7.10
CA VAL A 11 -6.70 0.19 -7.51
C VAL A 11 -5.27 -0.20 -7.86
N LEU A 12 -4.81 -1.32 -7.30
CA LEU A 12 -3.46 -1.83 -7.51
C LEU A 12 -3.52 -3.24 -8.06
N ASP A 13 -2.57 -3.59 -8.92
CA ASP A 13 -2.37 -4.96 -9.33
C ASP A 13 -1.83 -5.76 -8.15
N THR A 14 -2.38 -6.94 -7.94
CA THR A 14 -1.87 -7.83 -6.90
C THR A 14 -0.74 -8.69 -7.45
N VAL A 15 0.18 -9.08 -6.56
CA VAL A 15 1.27 -9.98 -6.88
C VAL A 15 1.23 -11.19 -5.95
N ASP A 16 1.78 -12.30 -6.42
CA ASP A 16 1.89 -13.50 -5.59
C ASP A 16 3.17 -13.45 -4.73
N GLY A 17 3.43 -14.51 -3.98
CA GLY A 17 4.60 -14.60 -3.12
C GLY A 17 5.94 -14.52 -3.83
N ASP A 18 5.98 -14.75 -5.13
CA ASP A 18 7.19 -14.67 -5.96
C ASP A 18 7.32 -13.31 -6.67
N GLY A 19 6.36 -12.40 -6.45
CA GLY A 19 6.38 -11.06 -7.05
C GLY A 19 5.81 -10.98 -8.46
N PHE A 20 5.18 -12.01 -8.95
CA PHE A 20 4.52 -12.00 -10.26
C PHE A 20 3.09 -11.51 -10.16
N GLU A 21 2.64 -10.76 -11.16
CA GLU A 21 1.25 -10.30 -11.22
C GLU A 21 0.30 -11.49 -11.34
N THR A 22 -0.75 -11.45 -10.52
CA THR A 22 -1.78 -12.51 -10.52
C THR A 22 -2.89 -12.27 -11.53
N GLY A 23 -2.93 -11.09 -12.15
CA GLY A 23 -4.02 -10.67 -13.02
C GLY A 23 -5.25 -10.17 -12.28
N GLU A 24 -5.18 -10.06 -10.96
CA GLU A 24 -6.25 -9.54 -10.11
C GLU A 24 -5.93 -8.15 -9.64
N TYR A 25 -6.96 -7.45 -9.17
CA TYR A 25 -6.83 -6.08 -8.65
C TYR A 25 -7.29 -6.03 -7.21
N GLU A 26 -6.64 -5.17 -6.43
CA GLU A 26 -7.06 -4.88 -5.06
C GLU A 26 -7.46 -3.40 -4.99
N MET A 27 -8.64 -3.14 -4.44
CA MET A 27 -9.10 -1.77 -4.22
C MET A 27 -8.79 -1.35 -2.80
N ILE A 28 -8.11 -0.22 -2.66
CA ILE A 28 -7.83 0.39 -1.36
C ILE A 28 -8.93 1.39 -1.08
N SER A 29 -9.72 1.11 -0.05
CA SER A 29 -10.90 1.91 0.27
C SER A 29 -10.57 3.17 1.05
N VAL A 30 -11.30 4.25 0.77
CA VAL A 30 -11.22 5.48 1.55
C VAL A 30 -11.55 5.17 3.02
N GLY A 31 -10.75 5.70 3.92
CA GLY A 31 -10.89 5.49 5.37
C GLY A 31 -10.07 4.35 5.93
N SER A 32 -9.49 3.50 5.10
CA SER A 32 -8.63 2.40 5.58
C SER A 32 -7.33 2.94 6.18
N ILE A 33 -6.87 2.30 7.23
CA ILE A 33 -5.67 2.72 7.97
C ILE A 33 -4.52 1.76 7.68
N TRP A 34 -3.36 2.33 7.41
CA TRP A 34 -2.16 1.60 7.01
C TRP A 34 -0.96 2.05 7.82
N ARG A 35 -0.02 1.16 8.04
CA ARG A 35 1.23 1.47 8.74
C ARG A 35 2.37 1.46 7.73
N LEU A 36 3.21 2.49 7.78
CA LEU A 36 4.40 2.57 6.95
C LEU A 36 5.52 1.73 7.56
N ASN A 37 6.02 0.77 6.80
CA ASN A 37 7.16 -0.05 7.22
C ASN A 37 8.14 -0.26 6.06
N ASN A 38 9.02 0.69 5.86
CA ASN A 38 9.98 0.66 4.75
C ASN A 38 11.11 -0.38 4.92
N ARG A 39 11.12 -1.13 6.02
CA ARG A 39 12.06 -2.24 6.19
C ARG A 39 11.68 -3.46 5.35
N LEU A 40 10.40 -3.56 4.94
CA LEU A 40 9.85 -4.71 4.23
C LEU A 40 9.55 -4.38 2.76
N ASN A 41 10.48 -3.76 2.08
CA ASN A 41 10.27 -3.28 0.72
C ASN A 41 10.52 -4.40 -0.30
N TYR A 42 9.51 -5.25 -0.51
CA TYR A 42 9.64 -6.47 -1.30
C TYR A 42 9.75 -6.23 -2.80
N MET A 43 9.08 -5.20 -3.30
CA MET A 43 8.98 -4.94 -4.73
C MET A 43 9.89 -3.80 -5.19
N GLY A 44 10.71 -3.27 -4.31
CA GLY A 44 11.53 -2.11 -4.61
C GLY A 44 10.75 -0.79 -4.69
N GLY A 45 9.49 -0.79 -4.22
CA GLY A 45 8.70 0.44 -4.11
C GLY A 45 9.27 1.39 -3.05
N GLU A 46 8.92 2.65 -3.12
CA GLU A 46 9.45 3.64 -2.20
C GLU A 46 8.84 3.55 -0.80
N ASN A 47 7.58 3.13 -0.71
CA ASN A 47 6.85 3.07 0.55
C ASN A 47 6.11 1.75 0.67
N HIS A 48 6.40 1.01 1.73
CA HIS A 48 5.72 -0.24 2.05
C HIS A 48 4.70 0.01 3.14
N LEU A 49 3.42 -0.22 2.85
CA LEU A 49 2.32 -0.04 3.78
C LEU A 49 1.69 -1.39 4.12
N GLU A 50 1.31 -1.55 5.39
CA GLU A 50 0.67 -2.75 5.90
C GLU A 50 -0.62 -2.40 6.64
N ASP A 51 -1.66 -3.24 6.50
CA ASP A 51 -2.86 -3.11 7.31
C ASP A 51 -2.79 -4.04 8.55
N GLU A 52 -3.89 -4.12 9.30
CA GLU A 52 -3.97 -4.92 10.52
C GLU A 52 -3.86 -6.43 10.25
N ASP A 53 -4.25 -6.86 9.06
CA ASP A 53 -4.23 -8.26 8.65
C ASP A 53 -2.92 -8.65 7.96
N LEU A 54 -1.93 -7.77 8.00
CA LEU A 54 -0.63 -7.93 7.35
C LEU A 54 -0.70 -7.97 5.82
N PHE A 55 -1.82 -7.55 5.26
CA PHE A 55 -1.92 -7.28 3.83
C PHE A 55 -1.06 -6.04 3.54
N TRP A 56 -0.29 -6.09 2.46
CA TRP A 56 0.67 -5.03 2.18
C TRP A 56 0.55 -4.50 0.76
N ILE A 57 0.93 -3.24 0.60
CA ILE A 57 1.04 -2.57 -0.69
C ILE A 57 2.32 -1.76 -0.72
N GLU A 58 2.86 -1.52 -1.91
CA GLU A 58 4.03 -0.65 -2.09
C GLU A 58 3.69 0.45 -3.08
N LEU A 59 3.97 1.68 -2.68
CA LEU A 59 3.58 2.87 -3.44
C LEU A 59 4.77 3.81 -3.62
N SER A 60 4.74 4.58 -4.71
CA SER A 60 5.65 5.71 -4.89
C SER A 60 5.29 6.84 -3.91
N ASP A 61 6.22 7.77 -3.69
CA ASP A 61 5.95 8.97 -2.88
C ASP A 61 4.79 9.77 -3.44
N LYS A 62 4.68 9.84 -4.77
CA LYS A 62 3.59 10.55 -5.43
C LYS A 62 2.24 9.94 -5.10
N ASP A 63 2.12 8.62 -5.21
CA ASP A 63 0.87 7.92 -4.92
C ASP A 63 0.52 8.00 -3.45
N LEU A 64 1.50 7.92 -2.56
CA LEU A 64 1.27 8.08 -1.13
C LEU A 64 0.69 9.45 -0.79
N LYS A 65 1.24 10.51 -1.37
CA LYS A 65 0.76 11.87 -1.14
C LYS A 65 -0.62 12.11 -1.75
N GLU A 66 -0.90 11.51 -2.90
CA GLU A 66 -2.16 11.72 -3.60
C GLU A 66 -3.32 10.98 -2.95
N HIS A 67 -3.09 9.76 -2.45
CA HIS A 67 -4.15 8.87 -2.00
C HIS A 67 -4.24 8.71 -0.48
N PHE A 68 -3.25 9.17 0.26
CA PHE A 68 -3.17 8.97 1.71
C PHE A 68 -2.83 10.25 2.43
N GLU A 69 -3.26 10.32 3.69
CA GLU A 69 -2.82 11.38 4.61
C GLU A 69 -2.23 10.75 5.86
N LYS A 70 -1.23 11.41 6.42
CA LYS A 70 -0.62 10.98 7.68
C LYS A 70 -1.59 11.24 8.84
N VAL A 71 -1.78 10.26 9.70
CA VAL A 71 -2.63 10.38 10.88
C VAL A 71 -1.85 10.19 12.18
#